data_01726fbea0219a474c5921dab1a0ca73
#
_entry.id   01726fbea0219a474c5921dab1a0ca73
#
_cell.length_a   1.000
_cell.length_b   1.000
_cell.length_c   1.000
_cell.angle_alpha   90.00
_cell.angle_beta   90.00
_cell.angle_gamma   90.00
#
_symmetry.space_group_name_H-M   'P 1'
#
loop_
_entity.id
_entity.type
_entity.pdbx_description
1 polymer ?
#
loop_
_entity_poly.entity_id
_entity_poly.type
_entity_poly.pdbx_seq_one_letter_code
_entity_poly.pdbx_strand_id
1 'polypeptide(L)'
;MRANYDSNADALSIDLFQAELWDGSNAIDEDYCTVALVGERAANVELLAPTLHLELLAVAAARHGLDAQALEAAARSALAAPDRTVVLDVLASA
;
A
#
# COMPACT_ATOMS: atom_id res chain seq x y z
N MET A 1 4.05 -5.30 -8.54
CA MET A 1 3.76 -4.41 -7.42
C MET A 1 4.75 -3.27 -7.40
N ARG A 2 4.31 -2.07 -7.20
CA ARG A 2 5.15 -0.88 -7.11
C ARG A 2 4.91 -0.17 -5.80
N ALA A 3 5.97 0.37 -5.20
CA ALA A 3 5.86 1.13 -3.96
C ALA A 3 6.67 2.41 -4.06
N ASN A 4 6.16 3.46 -3.44
CA ASN A 4 6.80 4.76 -3.39
C ASN A 4 6.58 5.39 -2.01
N TYR A 5 7.64 5.89 -1.42
CA TYR A 5 7.56 6.68 -0.20
C TYR A 5 7.93 8.13 -0.52
N ASP A 6 6.96 9.02 -0.35
CA ASP A 6 7.15 10.46 -0.47
C ASP A 6 7.58 11.01 0.89
N SER A 7 8.85 11.38 1.01
CA SER A 7 9.42 11.84 2.27
C SER A 7 8.87 13.21 2.70
N ASN A 8 8.46 14.06 1.76
CA ASN A 8 7.89 15.36 2.09
C ASN A 8 6.49 15.23 2.71
N ALA A 9 5.69 14.34 2.16
CA ALA A 9 4.33 14.10 2.65
C ALA A 9 4.28 13.06 3.76
N ASP A 10 5.38 12.35 4.01
CA ASP A 10 5.43 11.19 4.89
C ASP A 10 4.33 10.18 4.54
N ALA A 11 4.24 9.85 3.25
CA ALA A 11 3.19 9.03 2.67
C ALA A 11 3.78 7.90 1.84
N LEU A 12 3.33 6.68 2.13
CA LEU A 12 3.68 5.48 1.40
C LEU A 12 2.52 5.08 0.51
N SER A 13 2.80 4.76 -0.75
CA SER A 13 1.82 4.26 -1.70
C SER A 13 2.31 2.94 -2.27
N ILE A 14 1.46 1.92 -2.22
CA ILE A 14 1.76 0.61 -2.79
C ILE A 14 0.70 0.29 -3.84
N ASP A 15 1.12 0.24 -5.11
CA ASP A 15 0.26 -0.19 -6.21
C ASP A 15 0.31 -1.70 -6.33
N LEU A 16 -0.84 -2.34 -6.16
CA LEU A 16 -0.97 -3.79 -6.25
C LEU A 16 -1.03 -4.25 -7.70
N PHE A 17 -1.68 -3.45 -8.54
CA PHE A 17 -1.65 -3.58 -9.98
C PHE A 17 -1.83 -2.19 -10.60
N GLN A 18 -1.49 -2.06 -11.88
CA GLN A 18 -1.61 -0.78 -12.57
C GLN A 18 -3.05 -0.53 -12.95
N ALA A 19 -3.61 0.60 -12.50
CA ALA A 19 -4.97 1.02 -12.83
C ALA A 19 -4.96 2.51 -13.16
N GLU A 20 -5.71 2.90 -14.19
CA GLU A 20 -5.81 4.30 -14.60
C GLU A 20 -6.69 5.10 -13.66
N LEU A 21 -7.80 4.49 -13.21
CA LEU A 21 -8.77 5.14 -12.33
C LEU A 21 -9.21 4.19 -11.23
N TRP A 22 -9.39 4.73 -10.06
CA TRP A 22 -9.98 4.03 -8.93
C TRP A 22 -11.44 4.50 -8.79
N ASP A 23 -12.35 3.56 -8.56
CA ASP A 23 -13.78 3.88 -8.46
C ASP A 23 -14.33 3.74 -7.04
N GLY A 24 -13.49 3.43 -6.07
CA GLY A 24 -13.89 3.33 -4.69
C GLY A 24 -12.70 3.34 -3.74
N SER A 25 -13.00 3.37 -2.46
CA SER A 25 -11.99 3.29 -1.42
C SER A 25 -12.56 2.68 -0.14
N ASN A 26 -11.68 2.11 0.66
CA ASN A 26 -12.01 1.58 1.98
C ASN A 26 -11.00 2.10 2.99
N ALA A 27 -11.46 2.84 3.98
CA ALA A 27 -10.60 3.31 5.05
C ALA A 27 -10.31 2.15 6.01
N ILE A 28 -9.05 1.76 6.11
CA ILE A 28 -8.59 0.82 7.13
C ILE A 28 -8.49 1.57 8.46
N ASP A 29 -7.95 2.76 8.40
CA ASP A 29 -7.90 3.74 9.47
C ASP A 29 -8.19 5.10 8.85
N GLU A 30 -9.12 5.87 9.41
CA GLU A 30 -9.58 7.13 8.82
C GLU A 30 -8.46 8.14 8.59
N ASP A 31 -7.45 8.12 9.46
CA ASP A 31 -6.38 9.10 9.44
C ASP A 31 -5.13 8.61 8.71
N TYR A 32 -4.86 7.29 8.71
CA TYR A 32 -3.54 6.81 8.32
C TYR A 32 -3.51 5.77 7.20
N CYS A 33 -4.59 5.06 6.92
CA CYS A 33 -4.53 3.98 5.93
C CYS A 33 -5.80 3.86 5.11
N THR A 34 -5.65 3.91 3.78
CA THR A 34 -6.76 3.78 2.83
C THR A 34 -6.40 2.80 1.74
N VAL A 35 -7.34 1.93 1.39
CA VAL A 35 -7.23 1.03 0.25
C VAL A 35 -8.10 1.58 -0.88
N ALA A 36 -7.49 1.86 -2.03
CA ALA A 36 -8.21 2.26 -3.22
C ALA A 36 -8.65 1.01 -3.98
N LEU A 37 -9.86 1.06 -4.55
CA LEU A 37 -10.52 -0.08 -5.19
C LEU A 37 -10.81 0.18 -6.66
N VAL A 38 -10.74 -0.89 -7.45
CA VAL A 38 -11.34 -0.96 -8.78
C VAL A 38 -12.38 -2.06 -8.70
N GLY A 39 -13.68 -1.67 -8.68
CA GLY A 39 -14.74 -2.58 -8.31
C GLY A 39 -14.54 -3.04 -6.86
N GLU A 40 -14.45 -4.35 -6.66
CA GLU A 40 -14.17 -4.93 -5.34
C GLU A 40 -12.70 -5.29 -5.14
N ARG A 41 -11.87 -5.04 -6.15
CA ARG A 41 -10.45 -5.42 -6.13
C ARG A 41 -9.60 -4.30 -5.56
N ALA A 42 -8.78 -4.62 -4.58
CA ALA A 42 -7.81 -3.67 -4.04
C ALA A 42 -6.74 -3.34 -5.09
N ALA A 43 -6.57 -2.07 -5.40
CA ALA A 43 -5.63 -1.59 -6.40
C ALA A 43 -4.42 -0.89 -5.80
N ASN A 44 -4.60 -0.22 -4.67
CA ASN A 44 -3.55 0.57 -4.03
C ASN A 44 -3.78 0.61 -2.52
N VAL A 45 -2.69 0.62 -1.78
CA VAL A 45 -2.72 0.86 -0.33
C VAL A 45 -1.90 2.12 -0.06
N GLU A 46 -2.54 3.12 0.56
CA GLU A 46 -1.87 4.33 1.01
C GLU A 46 -1.74 4.31 2.52
N LEU A 47 -0.54 4.61 3.01
CA LEU A 47 -0.23 4.60 4.44
C LEU A 47 0.50 5.90 4.79
N LEU A 48 -0.10 6.71 5.66
CA LEU A 48 0.50 7.93 6.18
C LEU A 48 1.30 7.61 7.44
N ALA A 49 2.36 8.36 7.68
CA ALA A 49 3.30 8.13 8.78
C ALA A 49 3.67 6.65 8.88
N PRO A 50 4.18 6.04 7.79
CA PRO A 50 4.28 4.59 7.68
C PRO A 50 5.19 3.94 8.73
N THR A 51 6.22 4.61 9.20
CA THR A 51 7.10 4.04 10.24
C THR A 51 6.39 3.85 11.57
N LEU A 52 5.34 4.62 11.82
CA LEU A 52 4.54 4.53 13.05
C LEU A 52 3.34 3.59 12.90
N HIS A 53 2.93 3.27 11.68
CA HIS A 53 1.66 2.59 11.41
C HIS A 53 1.79 1.38 10.49
N LEU A 54 2.96 0.74 10.44
CA LEU A 54 3.19 -0.44 9.59
C LEU A 54 2.21 -1.58 9.87
N GLU A 55 1.72 -1.70 11.11
CA GLU A 55 0.76 -2.73 11.49
C GLU A 55 -0.57 -2.62 10.74
N LEU A 56 -0.90 -1.45 10.22
CA LEU A 56 -2.12 -1.28 9.44
C LEU A 56 -2.08 -2.03 8.10
N LEU A 57 -0.89 -2.33 7.59
CA LEU A 57 -0.76 -3.16 6.39
C LEU A 57 -1.29 -4.57 6.61
N ALA A 58 -1.09 -5.15 7.79
CA ALA A 58 -1.64 -6.47 8.11
C ALA A 58 -3.17 -6.42 8.19
N VAL A 59 -3.74 -5.33 8.71
CA VAL A 59 -5.19 -5.13 8.76
C VAL A 59 -5.75 -5.01 7.34
N ALA A 60 -5.12 -4.22 6.48
CA ALA A 60 -5.52 -4.08 5.08
C ALA A 60 -5.45 -5.43 4.36
N ALA A 61 -4.37 -6.18 4.57
CA ALA A 61 -4.19 -7.50 3.96
C ALA A 61 -5.31 -8.47 4.37
N ALA A 62 -5.62 -8.52 5.66
CA ALA A 62 -6.68 -9.42 6.16
C ALA A 62 -8.05 -9.04 5.58
N ARG A 63 -8.35 -7.75 5.51
CA ARG A 63 -9.65 -7.27 5.03
C ARG A 63 -9.85 -7.49 3.53
N HIS A 64 -8.77 -7.40 2.74
CA HIS A 64 -8.85 -7.46 1.28
C HIS A 64 -8.24 -8.74 0.68
N GLY A 65 -7.89 -9.72 1.50
CA GLY A 65 -7.33 -10.99 1.02
C GLY A 65 -5.97 -10.83 0.36
N LEU A 66 -5.12 -9.94 0.88
CA LEU A 66 -3.80 -9.67 0.35
C LEU A 66 -2.73 -10.38 1.17
N ASP A 67 -1.53 -10.51 0.62
CA ASP A 67 -0.38 -11.07 1.30
C ASP A 67 0.28 -9.99 2.18
N ALA A 68 0.13 -10.11 3.50
CA ALA A 68 0.68 -9.14 4.44
C ALA A 68 2.20 -9.04 4.37
N GLN A 69 2.89 -10.17 4.16
CA GLN A 69 4.35 -10.18 4.06
C GLN A 69 4.83 -9.45 2.80
N ALA A 70 4.11 -9.62 1.69
CA ALA A 70 4.42 -8.91 0.45
C ALA A 70 4.23 -7.39 0.62
N LEU A 71 3.15 -6.97 1.27
CA LEU A 71 2.91 -5.54 1.54
C LEU A 71 4.00 -4.96 2.45
N GLU A 72 4.38 -5.68 3.48
CA GLU A 72 5.42 -5.23 4.40
C GLU A 72 6.77 -5.14 3.69
N ALA A 73 7.12 -6.11 2.86
CA ALA A 73 8.36 -6.09 2.10
C ALA A 73 8.40 -4.90 1.14
N ALA A 74 7.27 -4.60 0.47
CA ALA A 74 7.15 -3.43 -0.40
C ALA A 74 7.34 -2.13 0.38
N ALA A 75 6.71 -2.03 1.55
CA ALA A 75 6.83 -0.86 2.42
C ALA A 75 8.27 -0.63 2.87
N ARG A 76 8.94 -1.67 3.33
CA ARG A 76 10.34 -1.57 3.78
C ARG A 76 11.27 -1.20 2.65
N SER A 77 11.06 -1.75 1.46
CA SER A 77 11.87 -1.42 0.27
C SER A 77 11.69 0.05 -0.12
N ALA A 78 10.47 0.56 -0.11
CA ALA A 78 10.19 1.96 -0.44
C ALA A 78 10.76 2.91 0.62
N LEU A 79 10.65 2.57 1.90
CA LEU A 79 11.21 3.38 2.99
C LEU A 79 12.74 3.43 2.95
N ALA A 80 13.38 2.37 2.45
CA ALA A 80 14.84 2.32 2.28
C ALA A 80 15.33 3.12 1.05
N ALA A 81 14.42 3.46 0.13
CA ALA A 81 14.71 4.22 -1.08
C ALA A 81 13.69 5.35 -1.25
N PRO A 82 13.68 6.35 -0.34
CA PRO A 82 12.67 7.41 -0.38
C PRO A 82 12.72 8.21 -1.66
N ASP A 83 11.54 8.68 -2.05
CA ASP A 83 11.32 9.51 -3.24
C ASP A 83 11.67 8.82 -4.56
N ARG A 84 11.63 7.47 -4.56
CA ARG A 84 11.84 6.64 -5.73
C ARG A 84 10.75 5.59 -5.83
N THR A 85 10.41 5.20 -7.05
CA THR A 85 9.53 4.07 -7.29
C THR A 85 10.34 2.78 -7.21
N VAL A 86 9.90 1.87 -6.34
CA VAL A 86 10.48 0.53 -6.21
C VAL A 86 9.52 -0.46 -6.86
N VAL A 87 10.04 -1.28 -7.76
CA VAL A 87 9.26 -2.34 -8.42
C VAL A 87 9.63 -3.67 -7.78
N LEU A 88 8.62 -4.40 -7.32
CA LEU A 88 8.80 -5.69 -6.69
C LEU A 88 8.12 -6.77 -7.52
N ASP A 89 8.84 -7.86 -7.74
CA ASP A 89 8.37 -8.99 -8.51
C ASP A 89 7.73 -10.03 -7.58
N VAL A 90 6.71 -9.58 -6.85
CA VAL A 90 5.96 -10.40 -5.91
C VAL A 90 4.47 -10.19 -6.10
N LEU A 91 3.68 -11.22 -5.78
CA LEU A 91 2.22 -11.13 -5.82
C LEU A 91 1.72 -10.65 -4.46
N ALA A 92 0.81 -9.66 -4.50
CA ALA A 92 0.20 -9.10 -3.29
C ALA A 92 -0.99 -9.92 -2.79
N SER A 93 -1.62 -10.70 -3.65
CA SER A 93 -2.77 -11.54 -3.27
C SER A 93 -2.31 -12.86 -2.66
N ALA A 94 -2.97 -13.25 -1.60
CA ALA A 94 -2.72 -14.53 -0.94
C ALA A 94 -3.31 -15.72 -1.72
#